data_5d5a440b0a240ee90e9c86ec1c7b0b14
#
_entry.id   5d5a440b0a240ee90e9c86ec1c7b0b14
#
_cell.length_a   1.000
_cell.length_b   1.000
_cell.length_c   1.000
_cell.angle_alpha   90.00
_cell.angle_beta   90.00
_cell.angle_gamma   90.00
#
_symmetry.space_group_name_H-M   'P 1'
#
loop_
_entity.id
_entity.type
_entity.pdbx_description
1 polymer ?
#
loop_
_entity_poly.entity_id
_entity_poly.type
_entity_poly.pdbx_seq_one_letter_code
_entity_poly.pdbx_strand_id
1 'polypeptide(L)'
;MSIHVSKMFSLSPWYSDIIYVLKNLSPPPGMTRNKARTLKLMAAKFCILNSALYWKDPDGILLNCLVEEKAKKIMEDFHRGECGGHLFWKSTVNKILRVGYYWPTLFADVYKMVNHCHKCQIFEGKQKL
;
A
#
# COMPACT_ATOMS: atom_id res chain seq x y z
N MET A 1 23.40 -17.21 -0.94
CA MET A 1 22.66 -16.71 -2.11
C MET A 1 22.07 -15.36 -1.79
N SER A 2 22.40 -14.35 -2.58
CA SER A 2 21.87 -13.00 -2.31
C SER A 2 20.46 -12.86 -2.88
N ILE A 3 19.57 -12.26 -2.08
CA ILE A 3 18.21 -11.97 -2.51
C ILE A 3 18.24 -10.65 -3.27
N HIS A 4 17.81 -10.70 -4.54
CA HIS A 4 17.76 -9.51 -5.37
C HIS A 4 16.35 -8.91 -5.32
N VAL A 5 16.28 -7.60 -5.19
CA VAL A 5 15.04 -6.84 -5.27
C VAL A 5 15.27 -5.58 -6.10
N SER A 6 14.26 -5.16 -6.86
CA SER A 6 14.37 -3.96 -7.67
C SER A 6 14.72 -2.74 -6.81
N LYS A 7 15.60 -1.88 -7.33
CA LYS A 7 16.04 -0.68 -6.63
C LYS A 7 14.88 0.22 -6.19
N MET A 8 13.80 0.26 -6.98
CA MET A 8 12.68 1.12 -6.64
C MET A 8 12.09 0.80 -5.26
N PHE A 9 12.08 -0.48 -4.86
CA PHE A 9 11.59 -0.87 -3.55
C PHE A 9 12.59 -0.50 -2.45
N SER A 10 13.88 -0.73 -2.70
CA SER A 10 14.92 -0.42 -1.71
C SER A 10 15.04 1.07 -1.43
N LEU A 11 14.74 1.90 -2.42
CA LEU A 11 14.80 3.36 -2.28
C LEU A 11 13.50 3.95 -1.73
N SER A 12 12.42 3.19 -1.70
CA SER A 12 11.13 3.68 -1.22
C SER A 12 11.12 3.78 0.30
N PRO A 13 10.78 4.94 0.88
CA PRO A 13 10.64 5.07 2.33
C PRO A 13 9.64 4.09 2.94
N TRP A 14 8.64 3.66 2.17
CA TRP A 14 7.65 2.70 2.64
C TRP A 14 8.24 1.32 2.88
N TYR A 15 9.24 0.92 2.08
CA TYR A 15 9.67 -0.48 2.03
C TYR A 15 11.13 -0.71 2.41
N SER A 16 11.95 0.34 2.49
CA SER A 16 13.38 0.16 2.68
C SER A 16 13.72 -0.66 3.93
N ASP A 17 13.08 -0.39 5.04
CA ASP A 17 13.33 -1.12 6.29
C ASP A 17 12.82 -2.55 6.22
N ILE A 18 11.67 -2.75 5.58
CA ILE A 18 11.10 -4.09 5.39
C ILE A 18 12.05 -4.95 4.56
N ILE A 19 12.57 -4.39 3.47
CA ILE A 19 13.52 -5.08 2.60
C ILE A 19 14.80 -5.41 3.35
N TYR A 20 15.27 -4.49 4.19
CA TYR A 20 16.45 -4.74 5.01
C TYR A 20 16.25 -5.99 5.87
N VAL A 21 15.12 -6.07 6.57
CA VAL A 21 14.81 -7.23 7.41
C VAL A 21 14.72 -8.51 6.58
N LEU A 22 14.06 -8.46 5.42
CA LEU A 22 13.91 -9.64 4.57
C LEU A 22 15.25 -10.15 4.04
N LYS A 23 16.20 -9.25 3.76
CA LYS A 23 17.52 -9.63 3.26
C LYS A 23 18.47 -10.07 4.35
N ASN A 24 18.45 -9.41 5.51
CA ASN A 24 19.44 -9.60 6.56
C ASN A 24 18.94 -10.41 7.75
N LEU A 25 17.66 -10.70 7.80
CA LEU A 25 17.00 -11.45 8.89
C LEU A 25 17.21 -10.79 10.26
N SER A 26 17.46 -9.48 10.25
CA SER A 26 17.64 -8.69 11.47
C SER A 26 17.25 -7.24 11.15
N PRO A 27 16.86 -6.46 12.17
CA PRO A 27 16.47 -5.06 11.94
C PRO A 27 17.67 -4.20 11.61
N PRO A 28 17.46 -3.05 10.95
CA PRO A 28 18.55 -2.09 10.73
C PRO A 28 19.16 -1.66 12.07
N PRO A 29 20.49 -1.39 12.09
CA PRO A 29 21.14 -0.97 13.32
C PRO A 29 20.60 0.40 13.79
N GLY A 30 20.65 0.61 15.11
CA GLY A 30 20.23 1.89 15.70
C GLY A 30 18.76 2.00 16.05
N MET A 31 17.96 0.98 15.80
CA MET A 31 16.55 1.00 16.19
C MET A 31 16.35 0.65 17.65
N THR A 32 15.34 1.26 18.28
CA THR A 32 14.92 0.86 19.62
C THR A 32 14.37 -0.57 19.57
N ARG A 33 14.36 -1.25 20.73
CA ARG A 33 13.84 -2.62 20.81
C ARG A 33 12.39 -2.70 20.30
N ASN A 34 11.56 -1.74 20.70
CA ASN A 34 10.14 -1.73 20.32
C ASN A 34 9.96 -1.54 18.81
N LYS A 35 10.70 -0.61 18.22
CA LYS A 35 10.64 -0.37 16.78
C LYS A 35 11.13 -1.58 15.99
N ALA A 36 12.22 -2.20 16.44
CA ALA A 36 12.76 -3.38 15.79
C ALA A 36 11.77 -4.54 15.83
N ARG A 37 11.09 -4.74 16.95
CA ARG A 37 10.09 -5.77 17.11
C ARG A 37 8.89 -5.55 16.17
N THR A 38 8.39 -4.30 16.14
CA THR A 38 7.27 -3.94 15.27
C THR A 38 7.65 -4.15 13.81
N LEU A 39 8.85 -3.75 13.43
CA LEU A 39 9.33 -3.92 12.06
C LEU A 39 9.43 -5.39 11.67
N LYS A 40 9.93 -6.26 12.57
CA LYS A 40 10.01 -7.69 12.30
C LYS A 40 8.63 -8.30 12.08
N LEU A 41 7.65 -7.91 12.89
CA LEU A 41 6.28 -8.40 12.75
C LEU A 41 5.66 -7.94 11.43
N MET A 42 5.93 -6.71 11.06
CA MET A 42 5.47 -6.15 9.79
C MET A 42 6.12 -6.87 8.61
N ALA A 43 7.45 -7.05 8.66
CA ALA A 43 8.19 -7.68 7.58
C ALA A 43 7.75 -9.13 7.34
N ALA A 44 7.27 -9.82 8.37
CA ALA A 44 6.76 -11.18 8.24
C ALA A 44 5.56 -11.29 7.30
N LYS A 45 4.88 -10.17 7.03
CA LYS A 45 3.73 -10.13 6.12
C LYS A 45 4.13 -9.86 4.67
N PHE A 46 5.42 -9.74 4.41
CA PHE A 46 5.93 -9.44 3.07
C PHE A 46 6.85 -10.55 2.58
N CYS A 47 7.01 -10.65 1.27
CA CYS A 47 8.01 -11.53 0.69
C CYS A 47 8.53 -10.95 -0.62
N ILE A 48 9.73 -11.40 -1.01
CA ILE A 48 10.36 -10.98 -2.26
C ILE A 48 10.33 -12.17 -3.22
N LEU A 49 9.72 -11.99 -4.39
CA LEU A 49 9.66 -12.99 -5.45
C LEU A 49 9.99 -12.33 -6.77
N ASN A 50 10.91 -12.92 -7.53
CA ASN A 50 11.31 -12.43 -8.85
C ASN A 50 11.64 -10.93 -8.84
N SER A 51 12.42 -10.51 -7.85
CA SER A 51 12.88 -9.13 -7.67
C SER A 51 11.79 -8.13 -7.31
N ALA A 52 10.57 -8.58 -7.03
CA ALA A 52 9.44 -7.75 -6.64
C ALA A 52 9.00 -8.04 -5.22
N LEU A 53 8.46 -7.02 -4.57
CA LEU A 53 7.96 -7.15 -3.20
C LEU A 53 6.45 -7.40 -3.22
N TYR A 54 6.01 -8.35 -2.40
CA TYR A 54 4.60 -8.71 -2.25
C TYR A 54 4.19 -8.64 -0.79
N TRP A 55 2.94 -8.26 -0.58
CA TRP A 55 2.31 -8.28 0.73
C TRP A 55 1.35 -9.47 0.80
N LYS A 56 1.39 -10.21 1.90
CA LYS A 56 0.47 -11.34 2.13
C LYS A 56 -0.73 -10.84 2.89
N ASP A 57 -1.91 -10.96 2.29
CA ASP A 57 -3.14 -10.58 3.00
C ASP A 57 -3.51 -11.65 4.04
N PRO A 58 -4.52 -11.38 4.89
CA PRO A 58 -4.93 -12.37 5.90
C PRO A 58 -5.34 -13.73 5.34
N ASP A 59 -5.76 -13.79 4.09
CA ASP A 59 -6.14 -15.04 3.43
C ASP A 59 -4.95 -15.72 2.75
N GLY A 60 -3.75 -15.15 2.85
CA GLY A 60 -2.55 -15.73 2.27
C GLY A 60 -2.31 -15.36 0.82
N ILE A 61 -3.13 -14.49 0.25
CA ILE A 61 -2.98 -14.05 -1.14
C ILE A 61 -1.88 -13.01 -1.22
N LEU A 62 -1.03 -13.12 -2.24
CA LEU A 62 0.08 -12.19 -2.45
C LEU A 62 -0.38 -11.03 -3.33
N LEU A 63 -0.19 -9.81 -2.84
CA LEU A 63 -0.52 -8.59 -3.56
C LEU A 63 0.76 -7.86 -3.91
N ASN A 64 0.81 -7.32 -5.13
CA ASN A 64 1.96 -6.55 -5.60
C ASN A 64 2.07 -5.24 -4.83
N CYS A 65 3.22 -5.03 -4.18
CA CYS A 65 3.49 -3.77 -3.52
C CYS A 65 3.82 -2.70 -4.56
N LEU A 66 3.18 -1.55 -4.45
CA LEU A 66 3.45 -0.41 -5.32
C LEU A 66 4.26 0.62 -4.57
N VAL A 67 5.22 1.24 -5.27
CA VAL A 67 5.95 2.38 -4.73
C VAL A 67 5.09 3.65 -4.89
N GLU A 68 5.50 4.73 -4.24
CA GLU A 68 4.69 5.94 -4.09
C GLU A 68 4.13 6.48 -5.40
N GLU A 69 4.97 6.61 -6.42
CA GLU A 69 4.54 7.16 -7.71
C GLU A 69 3.51 6.29 -8.40
N LYS A 70 3.72 4.97 -8.37
CA LYS A 70 2.79 4.03 -9.00
C LYS A 70 1.49 3.95 -8.22
N ALA A 71 1.56 4.00 -6.90
CA ALA A 71 0.37 3.99 -6.05
C ALA A 71 -0.51 5.18 -6.35
N LYS A 72 0.08 6.36 -6.47
CA LYS A 72 -0.65 7.59 -6.78
C LYS A 72 -1.37 7.47 -8.12
N LYS A 73 -0.68 6.97 -9.13
CA LYS A 73 -1.26 6.82 -10.46
C LYS A 73 -2.42 5.82 -10.47
N ILE A 74 -2.23 4.68 -9.84
CA ILE A 74 -3.28 3.65 -9.76
C ILE A 74 -4.49 4.18 -9.02
N MET A 75 -4.27 4.89 -7.92
CA MET A 75 -5.35 5.47 -7.13
C MET A 75 -6.17 6.45 -7.95
N GLU A 76 -5.50 7.34 -8.68
CA GLU A 76 -6.17 8.32 -9.53
C GLU A 76 -6.95 7.64 -10.66
N ASP A 77 -6.35 6.64 -11.31
CA ASP A 77 -6.99 5.93 -12.42
C ASP A 77 -8.26 5.20 -11.94
N PHE A 78 -8.19 4.54 -10.79
CA PHE A 78 -9.33 3.79 -10.26
C PHE A 78 -10.43 4.74 -9.76
N HIS A 79 -10.04 5.87 -9.18
CA HIS A 79 -11.01 6.83 -8.68
C HIS A 79 -11.78 7.53 -9.80
N ARG A 80 -11.11 7.76 -10.93
CA ARG A 80 -11.68 8.53 -12.03
C ARG A 80 -12.99 7.95 -12.55
N GLY A 81 -13.13 6.63 -12.56
CA GLY A 81 -14.34 5.97 -13.01
C GLY A 81 -15.37 5.75 -11.92
N GLU A 82 -15.06 6.09 -10.67
CA GLU A 82 -15.88 5.75 -9.52
C GLU A 82 -16.45 6.95 -8.78
N CYS A 83 -16.14 8.15 -9.25
CA CYS A 83 -16.55 9.37 -8.57
C CYS A 83 -18.07 9.54 -8.62
N GLY A 84 -18.71 9.72 -7.47
CA GLY A 84 -20.13 9.99 -7.43
C GLY A 84 -20.90 9.36 -6.28
N GLY A 85 -20.27 8.69 -5.32
CA GLY A 85 -20.99 8.06 -4.22
C GLY A 85 -20.26 8.15 -2.89
N HIS A 86 -21.00 8.15 -1.81
CA HIS A 86 -20.42 8.31 -0.48
C HIS A 86 -19.68 7.06 0.01
N LEU A 87 -19.95 5.89 -0.56
CA LEU A 87 -19.28 4.65 -0.16
C LEU A 87 -18.10 4.29 -1.04
N PHE A 88 -17.83 5.07 -2.07
CA PHE A 88 -16.93 4.58 -3.06
C PHE A 88 -15.45 4.66 -2.70
N TRP A 89 -15.06 5.34 -1.62
CA TRP A 89 -13.68 5.20 -1.19
C TRP A 89 -13.39 3.75 -0.80
N LYS A 90 -14.31 3.09 -0.13
CA LYS A 90 -14.18 1.66 0.19
C LYS A 90 -14.26 0.79 -1.06
N SER A 91 -15.13 1.16 -1.99
CA SER A 91 -15.26 0.49 -3.27
C SER A 91 -13.96 0.60 -4.07
N THR A 92 -13.36 1.79 -4.09
CA THR A 92 -12.09 2.01 -4.77
C THR A 92 -10.98 1.15 -4.14
N VAL A 93 -10.90 1.13 -2.80
CA VAL A 93 -9.94 0.28 -2.09
C VAL A 93 -10.13 -1.19 -2.48
N ASN A 94 -11.36 -1.67 -2.45
CA ASN A 94 -11.67 -3.05 -2.77
C ASN A 94 -11.27 -3.41 -4.21
N LYS A 95 -11.48 -2.50 -5.14
CA LYS A 95 -11.08 -2.71 -6.53
C LYS A 95 -9.58 -2.80 -6.68
N ILE A 96 -8.84 -1.92 -6.00
CA ILE A 96 -7.38 -1.93 -6.04
C ILE A 96 -6.85 -3.25 -5.49
N LEU A 97 -7.37 -3.68 -4.34
CA LEU A 97 -6.97 -4.95 -3.73
C LEU A 97 -7.34 -6.14 -4.62
N ARG A 98 -8.50 -6.11 -5.25
CA ARG A 98 -8.97 -7.19 -6.11
C ARG A 98 -8.10 -7.35 -7.35
N VAL A 99 -7.59 -6.25 -7.90
CA VAL A 99 -6.65 -6.29 -9.02
C VAL A 99 -5.31 -6.86 -8.58
N GLY A 100 -4.99 -6.79 -7.30
CA GLY A 100 -3.78 -7.37 -6.77
C GLY A 100 -2.71 -6.37 -6.37
N TYR A 101 -3.09 -5.15 -6.03
CA TYR A 101 -2.16 -4.09 -5.63
C TYR A 101 -2.29 -3.76 -4.16
N TYR A 102 -1.19 -3.31 -3.59
CA TYR A 102 -1.12 -2.92 -2.18
C TYR A 102 -0.03 -1.87 -1.97
N TRP A 103 -0.25 -0.98 -1.02
CA TRP A 103 0.80 -0.15 -0.43
C TRP A 103 0.38 0.19 1.00
N PRO A 104 1.35 0.51 1.88
CA PRO A 104 1.07 0.58 3.32
C PRO A 104 0.01 1.58 3.74
N THR A 105 -0.15 2.68 2.99
CA THR A 105 -1.10 3.73 3.33
C THR A 105 -2.31 3.75 2.40
N LEU A 106 -2.62 2.60 1.77
CA LEU A 106 -3.70 2.49 0.79
C LEU A 106 -5.03 3.06 1.28
N PHE A 107 -5.49 2.61 2.44
CA PHE A 107 -6.80 3.01 2.96
C PHE A 107 -6.85 4.52 3.24
N ALA A 108 -5.82 5.03 3.91
CA ALA A 108 -5.75 6.45 4.25
C ALA A 108 -5.65 7.32 2.99
N ASP A 109 -4.86 6.90 2.01
CA ASP A 109 -4.65 7.68 0.79
C ASP A 109 -5.92 7.77 -0.04
N VAL A 110 -6.62 6.64 -0.22
CA VAL A 110 -7.87 6.63 -0.98
C VAL A 110 -8.94 7.45 -0.25
N TYR A 111 -9.03 7.31 1.07
CA TYR A 111 -9.98 8.08 1.87
C TYR A 111 -9.74 9.59 1.71
N LYS A 112 -8.49 10.02 1.80
CA LYS A 112 -8.14 11.43 1.64
C LYS A 112 -8.46 11.94 0.24
N MET A 113 -8.13 11.15 -0.78
CA MET A 113 -8.39 11.55 -2.16
C MET A 113 -9.89 11.75 -2.40
N VAL A 114 -10.72 10.83 -1.94
CA VAL A 114 -12.17 10.93 -2.11
C VAL A 114 -12.73 12.13 -1.36
N ASN A 115 -12.28 12.36 -0.13
CA ASN A 115 -12.75 13.49 0.67
C ASN A 115 -12.33 14.83 0.10
N HIS A 116 -11.25 14.89 -0.67
CA HIS A 116 -10.78 16.13 -1.30
C HIS A 116 -11.26 16.24 -2.75
N CYS A 117 -12.00 15.25 -3.26
CA CYS A 117 -12.53 15.30 -4.62
C CYS A 117 -13.80 16.15 -4.66
N HIS A 118 -13.75 17.22 -5.43
CA HIS A 118 -14.89 18.13 -5.55
C HIS A 118 -16.16 17.43 -6.04
N LYS A 119 -16.03 16.58 -7.06
CA LYS A 119 -17.18 15.86 -7.62
C LYS A 119 -17.80 14.92 -6.60
N CYS A 120 -16.98 14.25 -5.82
CA CYS A 120 -17.47 13.30 -4.79
C CYS A 120 -18.22 14.04 -3.69
N GLN A 121 -17.71 15.17 -3.26
CA GLN A 121 -18.34 15.95 -2.20
C GLN A 121 -19.69 16.52 -2.66
N ILE A 122 -19.77 16.98 -3.89
CA ILE A 122 -21.03 17.47 -4.46
C ILE A 122 -22.07 16.37 -4.50
N PHE A 123 -21.68 15.18 -4.98
CA PHE A 123 -22.59 14.04 -5.07
C PHE A 123 -23.07 13.60 -3.69
N GLU A 124 -22.16 13.52 -2.72
CA GLU A 124 -22.52 13.15 -1.35
C GLU A 124 -23.46 14.18 -0.73
N GLY A 125 -23.22 15.47 -0.97
CA GLY A 125 -24.10 16.53 -0.50
C GLY A 125 -25.51 16.40 -1.02
N LYS A 126 -25.67 16.05 -2.30
CA LYS A 126 -26.97 15.83 -2.90
C LYS A 126 -27.70 14.62 -2.29
N GLN A 127 -26.97 13.58 -1.92
CA GLN A 127 -27.56 12.40 -1.33
C GLN A 127 -28.05 12.61 0.10
N LYS A 128 -27.54 13.60 0.79
CA LYS A 128 -27.95 13.89 2.16
C LYS A 128 -29.26 14.68 2.22
N LEU A 129 -29.73 15.14 1.12
CA LEU A 129 -31.01 15.82 1.04
C LEU A 129 -32.17 14.83 1.01
#